data_274cff82b493c297d0bdd1f71fbcf2c2
#
_entry.id   274cff82b493c297d0bdd1f71fbcf2c2
#
_cell.length_a   1.000
_cell.length_b   1.000
_cell.length_c   1.000
_cell.angle_alpha   90.00
_cell.angle_beta   90.00
_cell.angle_gamma   90.00
#
_symmetry.space_group_name_H-M   'P 1'
#
loop_
_entity.id
_entity.type
_entity.pdbx_description
1 polymer ?
#
loop_
_entity_poly.entity_id
_entity_poly.type
_entity_poly.pdbx_seq_one_letter_code
_entity_poly.pdbx_strand_id
1 'polypeptide(L)'
;MESSIITMLSKEKNKMMKLEEITKELKVQDTTKLLEVIKNLEETGIIFRDKKGRYTLITNTNLKRGLIKITKKKGPIVIFEDKTETVVTYKDHKTLENNDIVLVDISNNIAKVVKIIRREHHNFIAEVIKDEHRYKAVSNGYESIILDEIYPLGTKLLIDGKTLQVKEVLGHKDDVGTKEKEVLAEYNFPISFNEEYLREVNSIEKSLSEEVIDMEKRNGLKDQRSITSVTIDGDDTKDFDDAVAFHNNTVYVQIADPNRYIKDNSAMWDETLRRAISTYFPGCCNPMMHEILSNGICSLVPGEDRYAISMSIKIDDSGKVLNYKINEAVINNRKRMTYTEVNKYLEENTIPNGYENYTELLDNLYKTAMKVKRKMINEGFLEFTSDEVKFFFESSKLIDIRERHQGKAEELIEFLMLLHNMCMTDYFIKNNLPFI
;
A
#
# COMPACT_ATOMS: atom_id res chain seq x y z
N MET A 1 -26.14 21.55 -13.12
CA MET A 1 -27.04 21.83 -11.97
C MET A 1 -26.28 22.41 -10.79
N GLU A 2 -25.19 21.79 -10.34
CA GLU A 2 -24.35 22.26 -9.22
C GLU A 2 -23.86 23.71 -9.42
N SER A 3 -23.19 23.98 -10.55
CA SER A 3 -22.69 25.32 -10.90
C SER A 3 -23.83 26.36 -11.00
N SER A 4 -25.01 25.94 -11.42
CA SER A 4 -26.19 26.83 -11.51
C SER A 4 -26.70 27.23 -10.13
N ILE A 5 -26.71 26.29 -9.16
CA ILE A 5 -27.10 26.56 -7.76
C ILE A 5 -26.08 27.51 -7.13
N ILE A 6 -24.79 27.24 -7.28
CA ILE A 6 -23.72 28.07 -6.72
C ILE A 6 -23.80 29.49 -7.32
N THR A 7 -23.95 29.62 -8.64
CA THR A 7 -24.06 30.90 -9.32
C THR A 7 -25.28 31.69 -8.85
N MET A 8 -26.41 31.04 -8.67
CA MET A 8 -27.64 31.67 -8.19
C MET A 8 -27.48 32.19 -6.75
N LEU A 9 -26.97 31.32 -5.84
CA LEU A 9 -26.75 31.72 -4.44
C LEU A 9 -25.65 32.77 -4.28
N SER A 10 -24.71 32.88 -5.23
CA SER A 10 -23.68 33.92 -5.23
C SER A 10 -24.21 35.33 -5.61
N LYS A 11 -25.24 35.38 -6.44
CA LYS A 11 -25.91 36.64 -6.81
C LYS A 11 -26.71 37.24 -5.66
N GLU A 12 -27.24 36.40 -4.80
CA GLU A 12 -28.11 36.78 -3.67
C GLU A 12 -27.31 36.81 -2.35
N LYS A 13 -26.21 37.60 -2.30
CA LYS A 13 -25.22 37.61 -1.19
C LYS A 13 -25.80 37.76 0.22
N ASN A 14 -26.99 38.33 0.38
CA ASN A 14 -27.60 38.60 1.69
C ASN A 14 -28.93 37.84 1.89
N LYS A 15 -29.33 36.97 0.97
CA LYS A 15 -30.61 36.25 1.02
C LYS A 15 -30.40 34.75 1.16
N MET A 16 -31.01 34.19 2.17
CA MET A 16 -31.11 32.73 2.29
C MET A 16 -32.40 32.26 1.60
N MET A 17 -32.28 31.27 0.70
CA MET A 17 -33.37 30.79 -0.15
C MET A 17 -33.92 29.45 0.36
N LYS A 18 -35.24 29.26 0.30
CA LYS A 18 -35.86 27.96 0.53
C LYS A 18 -35.74 27.08 -0.70
N LEU A 19 -35.87 25.77 -0.52
CA LEU A 19 -35.81 24.77 -1.60
C LEU A 19 -36.81 25.11 -2.73
N GLU A 20 -38.03 25.54 -2.36
CA GLU A 20 -39.08 25.91 -3.30
C GLU A 20 -38.69 27.10 -4.20
N GLU A 21 -38.00 28.08 -3.62
CA GLU A 21 -37.49 29.25 -4.34
C GLU A 21 -36.38 28.85 -5.31
N ILE A 22 -35.46 27.96 -4.88
CA ILE A 22 -34.38 27.39 -5.70
C ILE A 22 -34.95 26.60 -6.89
N THR A 23 -35.92 25.74 -6.63
CA THR A 23 -36.60 24.92 -7.65
C THR A 23 -37.28 25.81 -8.73
N LYS A 24 -37.96 26.87 -8.29
CA LYS A 24 -38.67 27.80 -9.17
C LYS A 24 -37.68 28.62 -10.01
N GLU A 25 -36.65 29.15 -9.43
CA GLU A 25 -35.64 29.98 -10.11
C GLU A 25 -34.83 29.19 -11.15
N LEU A 26 -34.46 27.95 -10.81
CA LEU A 26 -33.72 27.05 -11.71
C LEU A 26 -34.62 26.30 -12.72
N LYS A 27 -35.97 26.47 -12.63
CA LYS A 27 -36.95 25.77 -13.48
C LYS A 27 -36.73 24.26 -13.54
N VAL A 28 -36.35 23.64 -12.43
CA VAL A 28 -36.06 22.20 -12.37
C VAL A 28 -37.33 21.41 -12.29
N GLN A 29 -37.52 20.43 -13.19
CA GLN A 29 -38.65 19.50 -13.17
C GLN A 29 -38.40 18.28 -12.27
N ASP A 30 -37.18 17.80 -12.20
CA ASP A 30 -36.79 16.67 -11.34
C ASP A 30 -36.26 17.17 -9.99
N THR A 31 -37.18 17.23 -9.03
CA THR A 31 -36.85 17.64 -7.65
C THR A 31 -35.99 16.63 -6.90
N THR A 32 -36.00 15.35 -7.25
CA THR A 32 -35.18 14.31 -6.63
C THR A 32 -33.71 14.55 -6.92
N LYS A 33 -33.38 14.78 -8.19
CA LYS A 33 -32.00 15.10 -8.61
C LYS A 33 -31.50 16.43 -8.04
N LEU A 34 -32.39 17.42 -7.88
CA LEU A 34 -32.04 18.68 -7.24
C LEU A 34 -31.68 18.46 -5.74
N LEU A 35 -32.46 17.64 -5.03
CA LEU A 35 -32.22 17.32 -3.62
C LEU A 35 -30.89 16.57 -3.44
N GLU A 36 -30.54 15.62 -4.30
CA GLU A 36 -29.25 14.94 -4.30
C GLU A 36 -28.08 15.92 -4.44
N VAL A 37 -28.17 16.83 -5.42
CA VAL A 37 -27.13 17.85 -5.64
C VAL A 37 -27.02 18.80 -4.46
N ILE A 38 -28.14 19.26 -3.89
CA ILE A 38 -28.15 20.12 -2.71
C ILE A 38 -27.54 19.40 -1.51
N LYS A 39 -27.89 18.13 -1.30
CA LYS A 39 -27.34 17.31 -0.23
C LYS A 39 -25.81 17.18 -0.39
N ASN A 40 -25.31 16.90 -1.59
CA ASN A 40 -23.88 16.82 -1.86
C ASN A 40 -23.16 18.17 -1.59
N LEU A 41 -23.74 19.29 -2.02
CA LEU A 41 -23.20 20.63 -1.75
C LEU A 41 -23.19 20.99 -0.25
N GLU A 42 -24.16 20.46 0.52
CA GLU A 42 -24.21 20.60 1.98
C GLU A 42 -23.15 19.72 2.68
N GLU A 43 -23.00 18.46 2.24
CA GLU A 43 -21.99 17.50 2.74
C GLU A 43 -20.57 17.88 2.38
N THR A 44 -20.35 18.54 1.25
CA THR A 44 -19.03 19.10 0.88
C THR A 44 -18.74 20.44 1.55
N GLY A 45 -19.73 21.03 2.23
CA GLY A 45 -19.58 22.31 2.92
C GLY A 45 -19.45 23.50 1.99
N ILE A 46 -20.08 23.47 0.83
CA ILE A 46 -20.17 24.61 -0.10
C ILE A 46 -21.38 25.47 0.26
N ILE A 47 -22.50 24.84 0.63
CA ILE A 47 -23.69 25.53 1.09
C ILE A 47 -24.00 25.21 2.55
N PHE A 48 -24.67 26.15 3.21
CA PHE A 48 -25.15 26.03 4.58
C PHE A 48 -26.68 26.07 4.61
N ARG A 49 -27.31 25.19 5.38
CA ARG A 49 -28.75 25.18 5.65
C ARG A 49 -29.01 25.60 7.07
N ASP A 50 -29.82 26.64 7.26
CA ASP A 50 -30.21 27.12 8.57
C ASP A 50 -31.32 26.27 9.23
N LYS A 51 -31.64 26.55 10.48
CA LYS A 51 -32.73 25.87 11.23
C LYS A 51 -34.12 26.07 10.63
N LYS A 52 -34.30 27.06 9.75
CA LYS A 52 -35.58 27.32 9.03
C LYS A 52 -35.63 26.66 7.66
N GLY A 53 -34.62 25.82 7.31
CA GLY A 53 -34.55 25.11 6.04
C GLY A 53 -34.13 25.97 4.85
N ARG A 54 -33.48 27.11 5.07
CA ARG A 54 -33.03 28.02 4.02
C ARG A 54 -31.55 27.79 3.73
N TYR A 55 -31.16 27.93 2.48
CA TYR A 55 -29.83 27.67 1.95
C TYR A 55 -29.10 28.95 1.56
N THR A 56 -27.80 28.99 1.78
CA THR A 56 -26.87 30.05 1.33
C THR A 56 -25.47 29.46 1.09
N LEU A 57 -24.62 30.17 0.38
CA LEU A 57 -23.21 29.79 0.30
C LEU A 57 -22.52 30.03 1.65
N ILE A 58 -21.59 29.14 2.03
CA ILE A 58 -20.79 29.34 3.24
C ILE A 58 -19.98 30.63 3.16
N THR A 59 -19.47 30.97 1.97
CA THR A 59 -18.76 32.24 1.70
C THR A 59 -19.59 33.50 1.95
N ASN A 60 -20.92 33.39 2.02
CA ASN A 60 -21.83 34.46 2.40
C ASN A 60 -22.08 34.52 3.91
N THR A 61 -21.40 33.71 4.70
CA THR A 61 -21.54 33.64 6.17
C THR A 61 -20.18 33.92 6.83
N ASN A 62 -20.19 34.11 8.15
CA ASN A 62 -18.95 34.19 8.95
C ASN A 62 -18.44 32.79 9.38
N LEU A 63 -19.08 31.71 8.90
CA LEU A 63 -18.70 30.36 9.25
C LEU A 63 -17.42 29.93 8.50
N LYS A 64 -16.57 29.19 9.21
CA LYS A 64 -15.38 28.55 8.63
C LYS A 64 -15.54 27.04 8.69
N ARG A 65 -15.07 26.37 7.62
CA ARG A 65 -14.96 24.93 7.56
C ARG A 65 -13.63 24.50 8.16
N GLY A 66 -13.62 23.44 8.96
CA GLY A 66 -12.40 22.88 9.51
C GLY A 66 -12.55 21.41 9.87
N LEU A 67 -11.42 20.78 10.17
CA LEU A 67 -11.30 19.38 10.57
C LEU A 67 -11.08 19.31 12.08
N ILE A 68 -11.82 18.46 12.77
CA ILE A 68 -11.63 18.20 14.20
C ILE A 68 -10.47 17.25 14.43
N LYS A 69 -9.57 17.64 15.35
CA LYS A 69 -8.54 16.77 15.91
C LYS A 69 -8.65 16.78 17.43
N ILE A 70 -8.80 15.59 18.00
CA ILE A 70 -8.87 15.46 19.47
C ILE A 70 -7.44 15.24 19.99
N THR A 71 -6.98 16.14 20.86
CA THR A 71 -5.63 16.09 21.44
C THR A 71 -5.69 15.79 22.93
N LYS A 72 -4.72 15.03 23.46
CA LYS A 72 -4.65 14.69 24.91
C LYS A 72 -4.49 15.92 25.81
N LYS A 73 -3.84 16.99 25.33
CA LYS A 73 -3.53 18.18 26.16
C LYS A 73 -4.58 19.28 26.05
N LYS A 74 -5.16 19.50 24.86
CA LYS A 74 -6.07 20.65 24.61
C LYS A 74 -7.51 20.21 24.34
N GLY A 75 -7.81 18.90 24.35
CA GLY A 75 -9.10 18.39 23.86
C GLY A 75 -9.29 18.60 22.36
N PRO A 76 -10.54 18.74 21.88
CA PRO A 76 -10.82 18.98 20.47
C PRO A 76 -10.32 20.35 20.01
N ILE A 77 -9.60 20.35 18.88
CA ILE A 77 -9.21 21.55 18.13
C ILE A 77 -9.76 21.46 16.73
N VAL A 78 -10.03 22.61 16.12
CA VAL A 78 -10.34 22.71 14.68
C VAL A 78 -9.10 23.09 13.93
N ILE A 79 -8.76 22.36 12.88
CA ILE A 79 -7.68 22.66 11.94
C ILE A 79 -8.32 23.18 10.64
N PHE A 80 -7.91 24.35 10.20
CA PHE A 80 -8.40 24.97 8.98
C PHE A 80 -7.49 24.66 7.76
N GLU A 81 -7.97 24.97 6.55
CA GLU A 81 -7.22 24.73 5.30
C GLU A 81 -5.86 25.47 5.27
N ASP A 82 -5.76 26.63 5.90
CA ASP A 82 -4.52 27.40 6.07
C ASP A 82 -3.59 26.82 7.15
N LYS A 83 -3.90 25.65 7.69
CA LYS A 83 -3.18 24.95 8.78
C LYS A 83 -3.20 25.70 10.12
N THR A 84 -4.01 26.75 10.29
CA THR A 84 -4.23 27.37 11.59
C THR A 84 -5.11 26.50 12.47
N GLU A 85 -4.92 26.59 13.80
CA GLU A 85 -5.63 25.80 14.79
C GLU A 85 -6.42 26.70 15.75
N THR A 86 -7.59 26.24 16.16
CA THR A 86 -8.40 26.93 17.16
C THR A 86 -9.05 25.90 18.12
N VAL A 87 -9.04 26.20 19.42
CA VAL A 87 -9.68 25.33 20.43
C VAL A 87 -11.19 25.42 20.32
N VAL A 88 -11.86 24.26 20.46
CA VAL A 88 -13.33 24.19 20.44
C VAL A 88 -13.91 24.54 21.83
N THR A 89 -15.13 25.11 21.87
CA THR A 89 -15.82 25.38 23.12
C THR A 89 -16.09 24.08 23.92
N TYR A 90 -15.91 24.13 25.23
CA TYR A 90 -16.08 22.97 26.11
C TYR A 90 -17.46 22.27 25.98
N LYS A 91 -18.50 23.02 25.64
CA LYS A 91 -19.87 22.49 25.46
C LYS A 91 -19.97 21.51 24.30
N ASP A 92 -19.14 21.66 23.29
CA ASP A 92 -19.19 20.88 22.07
C ASP A 92 -18.28 19.62 22.13
N HIS A 93 -17.43 19.49 23.21
CA HIS A 93 -16.45 18.40 23.32
C HIS A 93 -17.06 17.00 23.27
N LYS A 94 -18.25 16.83 23.85
CA LYS A 94 -18.89 15.51 23.99
C LYS A 94 -19.51 14.98 22.69
N THR A 95 -19.72 15.85 21.73
CA THR A 95 -20.41 15.51 20.48
C THR A 95 -19.49 15.37 19.28
N LEU A 96 -18.19 15.63 19.46
CA LEU A 96 -17.20 15.65 18.39
C LEU A 96 -16.34 14.41 18.38
N GLU A 97 -16.05 13.92 17.19
CA GLU A 97 -15.15 12.82 16.92
C GLU A 97 -13.93 13.29 16.11
N ASN A 98 -12.83 12.54 16.18
CA ASN A 98 -11.68 12.80 15.30
C ASN A 98 -12.10 12.77 13.83
N ASN A 99 -11.57 13.70 13.06
CA ASN A 99 -11.82 13.86 11.61
C ASN A 99 -13.26 14.29 11.25
N ASP A 100 -14.10 14.70 12.24
CA ASP A 100 -15.34 15.40 11.92
C ASP A 100 -15.03 16.64 11.07
N ILE A 101 -15.71 16.80 9.97
CA ILE A 101 -15.70 18.07 9.22
C ILE A 101 -16.83 18.93 9.73
N VAL A 102 -16.47 20.11 10.23
CA VAL A 102 -17.40 20.99 10.93
C VAL A 102 -17.45 22.37 10.31
N LEU A 103 -18.59 23.04 10.49
CA LEU A 103 -18.71 24.48 10.36
C LEU A 103 -18.67 25.11 11.75
N VAL A 104 -17.78 26.06 11.91
CA VAL A 104 -17.58 26.77 13.18
C VAL A 104 -17.75 28.27 13.00
N ASP A 105 -18.27 28.90 14.05
CA ASP A 105 -18.21 30.34 14.27
C ASP A 105 -17.04 30.62 15.24
N ILE A 106 -16.18 31.56 14.88
CA ILE A 106 -14.98 31.87 15.67
C ILE A 106 -15.19 33.20 16.36
N SER A 107 -15.17 33.15 17.70
CA SER A 107 -15.24 34.33 18.55
C SER A 107 -14.15 34.24 19.62
N ASN A 108 -13.35 35.30 19.78
CA ASN A 108 -12.27 35.38 20.78
C ASN A 108 -11.27 34.20 20.72
N ASN A 109 -10.87 33.78 19.52
CA ASN A 109 -9.98 32.62 19.28
C ASN A 109 -10.53 31.28 19.81
N ILE A 110 -11.84 31.16 20.00
CA ILE A 110 -12.52 29.93 20.37
C ILE A 110 -13.51 29.58 19.26
N ALA A 111 -13.47 28.35 18.78
CA ALA A 111 -14.39 27.83 17.79
C ALA A 111 -15.64 27.26 18.46
N LYS A 112 -16.81 27.73 18.05
CA LYS A 112 -18.10 27.15 18.40
C LYS A 112 -18.61 26.35 17.21
N VAL A 113 -18.88 25.07 17.41
CA VAL A 113 -19.42 24.21 16.35
C VAL A 113 -20.88 24.59 16.10
N VAL A 114 -21.15 24.98 14.85
CA VAL A 114 -22.51 25.32 14.39
C VAL A 114 -23.17 24.09 13.77
N LYS A 115 -22.40 23.29 13.05
CA LYS A 115 -22.87 22.08 12.38
C LYS A 115 -21.70 21.12 12.12
N ILE A 116 -21.93 19.81 12.31
CA ILE A 116 -21.10 18.76 11.77
C ILE A 116 -21.59 18.54 10.34
N ILE A 117 -20.73 18.82 9.33
CA ILE A 117 -21.08 18.69 7.92
C ILE A 117 -20.97 17.24 7.49
N ARG A 118 -19.87 16.63 7.87
CA ARG A 118 -19.52 15.25 7.52
C ARG A 118 -18.87 14.61 8.73
N ARG A 119 -19.37 13.47 9.09
CA ARG A 119 -18.77 12.56 10.04
C ARG A 119 -18.31 11.35 9.25
N GLU A 120 -17.00 11.20 9.10
CA GLU A 120 -16.44 9.96 8.61
C GLU A 120 -16.34 9.02 9.79
N HIS A 121 -17.23 8.05 9.85
CA HIS A 121 -17.15 6.98 10.83
C HIS A 121 -15.96 6.08 10.44
N HIS A 122 -14.77 6.50 10.84
CA HIS A 122 -13.59 5.66 10.67
C HIS A 122 -13.62 4.53 11.69
N ASN A 123 -13.14 3.37 11.26
CA ASN A 123 -12.85 2.32 12.21
C ASN A 123 -11.85 2.83 13.24
N PHE A 124 -11.96 2.41 14.47
CA PHE A 124 -11.05 2.80 15.53
C PHE A 124 -10.66 1.61 16.41
N ILE A 125 -9.51 1.74 17.06
CA ILE A 125 -8.98 0.69 17.92
C ILE A 125 -9.45 0.95 19.36
N ALA A 126 -9.99 -0.09 20.00
CA ALA A 126 -10.40 -0.05 21.39
C ALA A 126 -9.76 -1.18 22.19
N GLU A 127 -9.48 -0.95 23.47
CA GLU A 127 -8.98 -1.95 24.41
C GLU A 127 -10.13 -2.45 25.30
N VAL A 128 -10.18 -3.77 25.49
CA VAL A 128 -11.15 -4.40 26.40
C VAL A 128 -10.71 -4.16 27.83
N ILE A 129 -11.58 -3.50 28.60
CA ILE A 129 -11.42 -3.30 30.04
C ILE A 129 -12.63 -3.87 30.79
N LYS A 130 -12.47 -4.09 32.08
CA LYS A 130 -13.58 -4.43 32.99
C LYS A 130 -13.90 -3.23 33.88
N ASP A 131 -15.16 -2.82 33.86
CA ASP A 131 -15.69 -1.78 34.71
C ASP A 131 -16.80 -2.38 35.57
N GLU A 132 -16.58 -2.43 36.87
CA GLU A 132 -17.43 -3.12 37.85
C GLU A 132 -17.79 -4.57 37.44
N HIS A 133 -18.90 -4.76 36.72
CA HIS A 133 -19.41 -6.09 36.31
C HIS A 133 -19.56 -6.24 34.81
N ARG A 134 -19.12 -5.26 33.98
CA ARG A 134 -19.30 -5.27 32.53
C ARG A 134 -17.97 -5.15 31.80
N TYR A 135 -17.87 -5.87 30.68
CA TYR A 135 -16.78 -5.70 29.75
C TYR A 135 -17.12 -4.56 28.79
N LYS A 136 -16.17 -3.67 28.59
CA LYS A 136 -16.30 -2.50 27.72
C LYS A 136 -15.07 -2.39 26.82
N ALA A 137 -15.28 -1.93 25.59
CA ALA A 137 -14.20 -1.48 24.71
C ALA A 137 -14.01 0.03 24.90
N VAL A 138 -12.79 0.46 25.18
CA VAL A 138 -12.44 1.87 25.43
C VAL A 138 -11.39 2.33 24.46
N SER A 139 -11.62 3.48 23.85
CA SER A 139 -10.68 4.17 22.96
C SER A 139 -10.60 5.66 23.30
N ASN A 140 -9.46 6.29 23.02
CA ASN A 140 -9.31 7.73 23.19
C ASN A 140 -10.19 8.49 22.19
N GLY A 141 -11.07 9.35 22.69
CA GLY A 141 -11.92 10.19 21.83
C GLY A 141 -13.26 9.56 21.44
N TYR A 142 -13.56 8.35 21.93
CA TYR A 142 -14.85 7.69 21.71
C TYR A 142 -15.51 7.36 23.06
N GLU A 143 -16.85 7.28 23.08
CA GLU A 143 -17.56 6.76 24.25
C GLU A 143 -17.26 5.26 24.41
N SER A 144 -17.25 4.78 25.67
CA SER A 144 -17.02 3.36 25.94
C SER A 144 -18.19 2.52 25.40
N ILE A 145 -17.85 1.45 24.68
CA ILE A 145 -18.82 0.54 24.05
C ILE A 145 -19.01 -0.66 24.97
N ILE A 146 -20.26 -1.00 25.26
CA ILE A 146 -20.59 -2.27 25.94
C ILE A 146 -20.49 -3.38 24.92
N LEU A 147 -19.73 -4.41 25.25
CA LEU A 147 -19.51 -5.56 24.36
C LEU A 147 -20.60 -6.62 24.61
N ASP A 148 -21.18 -7.11 23.53
CA ASP A 148 -22.15 -8.21 23.55
C ASP A 148 -21.46 -9.58 23.76
N GLU A 149 -20.20 -9.67 23.37
CA GLU A 149 -19.36 -10.85 23.53
C GLU A 149 -18.28 -10.62 24.58
N ILE A 150 -17.78 -11.71 25.19
CA ILE A 150 -16.75 -11.66 26.22
C ILE A 150 -15.39 -11.86 25.54
N TYR A 151 -14.55 -10.84 25.65
CA TYR A 151 -13.15 -10.88 25.22
C TYR A 151 -12.22 -10.83 26.44
N PRO A 152 -11.04 -11.45 26.41
CA PRO A 152 -10.03 -11.30 27.47
C PRO A 152 -9.69 -9.82 27.72
N LEU A 153 -9.41 -9.47 28.98
CA LEU A 153 -8.96 -8.12 29.33
C LEU A 153 -7.66 -7.78 28.60
N GLY A 154 -7.54 -6.55 28.11
CA GLY A 154 -6.37 -6.11 27.33
C GLY A 154 -6.41 -6.51 25.87
N THR A 155 -7.48 -7.19 25.41
CA THR A 155 -7.66 -7.45 23.96
C THR A 155 -7.86 -6.13 23.21
N LYS A 156 -7.17 -6.00 22.09
CA LYS A 156 -7.32 -4.90 21.13
C LYS A 156 -8.32 -5.29 20.07
N LEU A 157 -9.31 -4.46 19.86
CA LEU A 157 -10.42 -4.66 18.93
C LEU A 157 -10.42 -3.54 17.90
N LEU A 158 -10.61 -3.87 16.63
CA LEU A 158 -10.99 -2.93 15.60
C LEU A 158 -12.49 -2.79 15.60
N ILE A 159 -13.00 -1.59 15.87
CA ILE A 159 -14.41 -1.27 15.94
C ILE A 159 -14.83 -0.54 14.66
N ASP A 160 -15.96 -0.95 14.09
CA ASP A 160 -16.60 -0.21 13.01
C ASP A 160 -17.18 1.10 13.56
N GLY A 161 -16.68 2.22 13.05
CA GLY A 161 -17.06 3.54 13.57
C GLY A 161 -18.53 3.92 13.34
N LYS A 162 -19.23 3.24 12.43
CA LYS A 162 -20.63 3.50 12.10
C LYS A 162 -21.58 2.64 12.92
N THR A 163 -21.29 1.33 12.98
CA THR A 163 -22.18 0.35 13.65
C THR A 163 -21.81 0.15 15.10
N LEU A 164 -20.61 0.55 15.52
CA LEU A 164 -20.00 0.32 16.84
C LEU A 164 -19.84 -1.17 17.17
N GLN A 165 -19.84 -2.02 16.16
CA GLN A 165 -19.62 -3.46 16.30
C GLN A 165 -18.14 -3.81 16.15
N VAL A 166 -17.74 -4.91 16.77
CA VAL A 166 -16.40 -5.47 16.59
C VAL A 166 -16.26 -5.96 15.16
N LYS A 167 -15.32 -5.39 14.42
CA LYS A 167 -15.00 -5.75 13.06
C LYS A 167 -13.91 -6.83 12.99
N GLU A 168 -12.91 -6.69 13.86
CA GLU A 168 -11.79 -7.63 13.90
C GLU A 168 -11.13 -7.64 15.29
N VAL A 169 -10.66 -8.80 15.73
CA VAL A 169 -9.85 -8.96 16.94
C VAL A 169 -8.38 -8.87 16.56
N LEU A 170 -7.70 -7.82 17.01
CA LEU A 170 -6.29 -7.59 16.66
C LEU A 170 -5.33 -8.48 17.46
N GLY A 171 -5.68 -8.83 18.69
CA GLY A 171 -4.89 -9.64 19.61
C GLY A 171 -4.86 -9.05 21.04
N HIS A 172 -4.16 -9.70 21.96
CA HIS A 172 -3.92 -9.11 23.28
C HIS A 172 -2.81 -8.04 23.18
N LYS A 173 -2.90 -6.98 23.96
CA LYS A 173 -1.95 -5.86 23.92
C LYS A 173 -0.48 -6.25 24.16
N ASP A 174 -0.26 -7.38 24.85
CA ASP A 174 1.06 -7.90 25.18
C ASP A 174 1.53 -9.00 24.18
N ASP A 175 0.67 -9.38 23.21
CA ASP A 175 1.02 -10.36 22.19
C ASP A 175 1.88 -9.72 21.09
N VAL A 176 2.81 -10.52 20.60
CA VAL A 176 3.61 -10.15 19.43
C VAL A 176 2.70 -10.05 18.20
N GLY A 177 2.92 -9.03 17.38
CA GLY A 177 2.14 -8.78 16.16
C GLY A 177 0.85 -7.96 16.38
N THR A 178 0.40 -7.77 17.62
CA THR A 178 -0.79 -6.94 17.88
C THR A 178 -0.52 -5.47 17.56
N LYS A 179 0.69 -4.98 17.86
CA LYS A 179 1.06 -3.58 17.58
C LYS A 179 1.14 -3.28 16.08
N GLU A 180 1.64 -4.22 15.32
CA GLU A 180 1.69 -4.15 13.85
C GLU A 180 0.28 -4.09 13.27
N LYS A 181 -0.64 -4.93 13.76
CA LYS A 181 -2.06 -4.90 13.36
C LYS A 181 -2.74 -3.59 13.76
N GLU A 182 -2.42 -3.02 14.93
CA GLU A 182 -2.90 -1.69 15.31
C GLU A 182 -2.44 -0.63 14.30
N VAL A 183 -1.16 -0.63 13.91
CA VAL A 183 -0.64 0.30 12.91
C VAL A 183 -1.34 0.11 11.56
N LEU A 184 -1.48 -1.13 11.08
CA LEU A 184 -2.23 -1.40 9.85
C LEU A 184 -3.66 -0.85 9.91
N ALA A 185 -4.35 -1.07 11.04
CA ALA A 185 -5.70 -0.57 11.25
C ALA A 185 -5.77 0.96 11.27
N GLU A 186 -4.82 1.65 11.93
CA GLU A 186 -4.72 3.12 11.97
C GLU A 186 -4.58 3.73 10.58
N TYR A 187 -3.87 3.05 9.67
CA TYR A 187 -3.69 3.48 8.27
C TYR A 187 -4.71 2.88 7.31
N ASN A 188 -5.72 2.17 7.80
CA ASN A 188 -6.75 1.47 7.01
C ASN A 188 -6.20 0.43 6.03
N PHE A 189 -5.04 -0.16 6.33
CA PHE A 189 -4.54 -1.30 5.58
C PHE A 189 -5.32 -2.57 5.93
N PRO A 190 -5.60 -3.46 4.96
CA PRO A 190 -6.18 -4.76 5.22
C PRO A 190 -5.26 -5.61 6.11
N ILE A 191 -5.79 -6.20 7.17
CA ILE A 191 -5.04 -7.02 8.12
C ILE A 191 -5.11 -8.49 7.70
N SER A 192 -6.33 -8.99 7.48
CA SER A 192 -6.60 -10.38 7.08
C SER A 192 -7.08 -10.47 5.63
N PHE A 193 -6.90 -11.63 5.00
CA PHE A 193 -7.48 -11.94 3.70
C PHE A 193 -8.93 -12.39 3.88
N ASN A 194 -9.83 -12.01 2.95
CA ASN A 194 -11.21 -12.44 3.00
C ASN A 194 -11.38 -13.91 2.59
N GLU A 195 -12.52 -14.51 2.95
CA GLU A 195 -12.78 -15.94 2.72
C GLU A 195 -12.86 -16.33 1.23
N GLU A 196 -13.32 -15.42 0.37
CA GLU A 196 -13.40 -15.67 -1.07
C GLU A 196 -12.02 -15.73 -1.69
N TYR A 197 -11.14 -14.80 -1.32
CA TYR A 197 -9.74 -14.84 -1.69
C TYR A 197 -9.08 -16.15 -1.23
N LEU A 198 -9.27 -16.54 0.03
CA LEU A 198 -8.67 -17.75 0.58
C LEU A 198 -9.18 -19.02 -0.13
N ARG A 199 -10.42 -19.05 -0.57
CA ARG A 199 -10.94 -20.16 -1.39
C ARG A 199 -10.28 -20.22 -2.76
N GLU A 200 -10.15 -19.08 -3.45
CA GLU A 200 -9.51 -19.01 -4.76
C GLU A 200 -8.03 -19.40 -4.69
N VAL A 201 -7.26 -18.81 -3.77
CA VAL A 201 -5.82 -19.07 -3.66
C VAL A 201 -5.53 -20.53 -3.27
N ASN A 202 -6.36 -21.16 -2.43
CA ASN A 202 -6.22 -22.56 -2.06
C ASN A 202 -6.56 -23.53 -3.20
N SER A 203 -7.25 -23.06 -4.25
CA SER A 203 -7.58 -23.88 -5.43
C SER A 203 -6.46 -23.90 -6.48
N ILE A 204 -5.41 -23.07 -6.32
CA ILE A 204 -4.29 -23.01 -7.26
C ILE A 204 -3.41 -24.25 -7.11
N GLU A 205 -3.06 -24.84 -8.26
CA GLU A 205 -2.08 -25.92 -8.30
C GLU A 205 -0.69 -25.42 -7.92
N LYS A 206 -0.01 -26.14 -7.05
CA LYS A 206 1.28 -25.71 -6.45
C LYS A 206 2.49 -25.94 -7.36
N SER A 207 2.30 -26.61 -8.50
CA SER A 207 3.36 -26.92 -9.46
C SER A 207 2.83 -26.84 -10.88
N LEU A 208 3.70 -26.59 -11.84
CA LEU A 208 3.37 -26.62 -13.26
C LEU A 208 3.59 -28.02 -13.82
N SER A 209 2.57 -28.60 -14.48
CA SER A 209 2.75 -29.87 -15.19
C SER A 209 3.33 -29.64 -16.60
N GLU A 210 4.03 -30.62 -17.15
CA GLU A 210 4.57 -30.55 -18.50
C GLU A 210 3.47 -30.36 -19.57
N GLU A 211 2.27 -30.95 -19.34
CA GLU A 211 1.15 -30.78 -20.25
C GLU A 211 0.70 -29.31 -20.32
N VAL A 212 0.65 -28.63 -19.17
CA VAL A 212 0.31 -27.20 -19.08
C VAL A 212 1.41 -26.36 -19.77
N ILE A 213 2.68 -26.63 -19.47
CA ILE A 213 3.81 -25.94 -20.08
C ILE A 213 3.78 -26.12 -21.61
N ASP A 214 3.57 -27.33 -22.12
CA ASP A 214 3.51 -27.60 -23.57
C ASP A 214 2.30 -26.93 -24.26
N MET A 215 1.17 -26.82 -23.56
CA MET A 215 0.02 -26.07 -24.04
C MET A 215 0.36 -24.56 -24.14
N GLU A 216 0.93 -24.00 -23.10
CA GLU A 216 1.30 -22.57 -23.05
C GLU A 216 2.42 -22.24 -24.07
N LYS A 217 3.36 -23.14 -24.33
CA LYS A 217 4.37 -22.97 -25.39
C LYS A 217 3.75 -22.83 -26.77
N ARG A 218 2.62 -23.54 -27.06
CA ARG A 218 1.88 -23.37 -28.31
C ARG A 218 1.25 -21.98 -28.40
N ASN A 219 0.94 -21.36 -27.26
CA ASN A 219 0.40 -20.01 -27.16
C ASN A 219 1.49 -18.91 -27.12
N GLY A 220 2.76 -19.29 -27.19
CA GLY A 220 3.87 -18.33 -27.30
C GLY A 220 4.80 -18.24 -26.11
N LEU A 221 4.51 -18.92 -24.98
CA LEU A 221 5.39 -19.01 -23.82
C LEU A 221 6.78 -19.53 -24.23
N LYS A 222 7.84 -18.90 -23.74
CA LYS A 222 9.22 -19.32 -24.01
C LYS A 222 9.70 -20.27 -22.94
N ASP A 223 10.17 -21.43 -23.36
CA ASP A 223 10.85 -22.36 -22.46
C ASP A 223 12.31 -21.93 -22.28
N GLN A 224 12.62 -21.39 -21.11
CA GLN A 224 13.96 -20.92 -20.75
C GLN A 224 14.58 -21.74 -19.60
N ARG A 225 14.02 -22.90 -19.27
CA ARG A 225 14.50 -23.78 -18.19
C ARG A 225 15.93 -24.27 -18.39
N SER A 226 16.46 -24.23 -19.62
CA SER A 226 17.86 -24.57 -19.91
C SER A 226 18.85 -23.45 -19.59
N ILE A 227 18.38 -22.22 -19.37
CA ILE A 227 19.22 -21.08 -18.98
C ILE A 227 19.51 -21.18 -17.48
N THR A 228 20.78 -21.13 -17.10
CA THR A 228 21.19 -21.15 -15.70
C THR A 228 20.87 -19.83 -15.04
N SER A 229 19.75 -19.77 -14.33
CA SER A 229 19.29 -18.63 -13.55
C SER A 229 19.56 -18.85 -12.06
N VAL A 230 19.81 -17.76 -11.33
CA VAL A 230 19.99 -17.74 -9.88
C VAL A 230 19.22 -16.57 -9.29
N THR A 231 18.74 -16.72 -8.06
CA THR A 231 18.24 -15.61 -7.25
C THR A 231 19.30 -15.20 -6.25
N ILE A 232 19.42 -13.90 -5.91
CA ILE A 232 20.38 -13.36 -4.95
C ILE A 232 19.64 -12.40 -4.02
N ASP A 233 19.40 -12.83 -2.78
CA ASP A 233 18.49 -12.16 -1.85
C ASP A 233 19.06 -12.06 -0.44
N GLY A 234 18.32 -11.45 0.46
CA GLY A 234 18.61 -11.46 1.90
C GLY A 234 18.52 -12.88 2.48
N ASP A 235 19.23 -13.12 3.59
CA ASP A 235 19.26 -14.46 4.23
C ASP A 235 17.86 -14.92 4.66
N ASP A 236 16.98 -13.99 5.05
CA ASP A 236 15.64 -14.26 5.60
C ASP A 236 14.52 -14.21 4.52
N THR A 237 14.84 -13.86 3.27
CA THR A 237 13.89 -13.74 2.16
C THR A 237 13.27 -15.10 1.80
N LYS A 238 11.96 -15.11 1.53
CA LYS A 238 11.19 -16.29 1.11
C LYS A 238 10.47 -16.09 -0.22
N ASP A 239 10.19 -14.87 -0.59
CA ASP A 239 9.55 -14.38 -1.80
C ASP A 239 10.63 -13.96 -2.80
N PHE A 240 11.09 -14.92 -3.62
CA PHE A 240 12.11 -14.66 -4.64
C PHE A 240 11.43 -14.13 -5.89
N ASP A 241 11.39 -12.83 -6.03
CA ASP A 241 10.64 -12.16 -7.11
C ASP A 241 11.47 -11.98 -8.37
N ASP A 242 12.80 -11.94 -8.28
CA ASP A 242 13.71 -11.77 -9.40
C ASP A 242 14.80 -12.84 -9.46
N ALA A 243 15.08 -13.29 -10.68
CA ALA A 243 16.22 -14.14 -10.99
C ALA A 243 17.03 -13.53 -12.11
N VAL A 244 18.34 -13.78 -12.06
CA VAL A 244 19.29 -13.26 -13.03
C VAL A 244 20.09 -14.40 -13.68
N ALA A 245 20.42 -14.23 -14.96
CA ALA A 245 21.24 -15.17 -15.71
C ALA A 245 22.12 -14.45 -16.73
N PHE A 246 23.20 -15.11 -17.14
CA PHE A 246 24.05 -14.64 -18.23
C PHE A 246 24.32 -15.80 -19.19
N HIS A 247 23.91 -15.62 -20.44
CA HIS A 247 24.08 -16.65 -21.46
C HIS A 247 24.32 -16.02 -22.83
N ASN A 248 25.33 -16.51 -23.57
CA ASN A 248 25.69 -16.03 -24.93
C ASN A 248 25.81 -14.49 -25.01
N ASN A 249 26.58 -13.89 -24.10
CA ASN A 249 26.80 -12.44 -24.00
C ASN A 249 25.51 -11.63 -23.87
N THR A 250 24.53 -12.19 -23.19
CA THR A 250 23.23 -11.60 -22.96
C THR A 250 22.87 -11.77 -21.47
N VAL A 251 22.53 -10.69 -20.80
CA VAL A 251 21.98 -10.76 -19.44
C VAL A 251 20.47 -11.00 -19.52
N TYR A 252 19.99 -11.85 -18.65
CA TYR A 252 18.56 -12.09 -18.46
C TYR A 252 18.16 -11.60 -17.06
N VAL A 253 17.09 -10.83 -17.00
CA VAL A 253 16.39 -10.49 -15.79
C VAL A 253 15.00 -11.08 -15.90
N GLN A 254 14.63 -11.90 -14.93
CA GLN A 254 13.41 -12.72 -14.95
C GLN A 254 12.63 -12.40 -13.70
N ILE A 255 11.47 -11.78 -13.86
CA ILE A 255 10.60 -11.36 -12.77
C ILE A 255 9.42 -12.33 -12.67
N ALA A 256 9.11 -12.79 -11.48
CA ALA A 256 7.96 -13.64 -11.20
C ALA A 256 6.68 -13.06 -11.81
N ASP A 257 5.82 -13.92 -12.39
CA ASP A 257 4.59 -13.49 -13.06
C ASP A 257 3.33 -13.95 -12.31
N PRO A 258 2.88 -13.20 -11.28
CA PRO A 258 1.67 -13.54 -10.55
C PRO A 258 0.39 -13.41 -11.38
N ASN A 259 0.39 -12.63 -12.49
CA ASN A 259 -0.79 -12.46 -13.34
C ASN A 259 -1.26 -13.76 -13.99
N ARG A 260 -0.39 -14.76 -14.07
CA ARG A 260 -0.78 -16.10 -14.56
C ARG A 260 -1.79 -16.79 -13.65
N TYR A 261 -1.85 -16.40 -12.38
CA TYR A 261 -2.69 -17.03 -11.37
C TYR A 261 -3.86 -16.13 -10.94
N ILE A 262 -3.71 -14.82 -11.04
CA ILE A 262 -4.71 -13.84 -10.63
C ILE A 262 -5.55 -13.44 -11.86
N LYS A 263 -6.82 -13.87 -11.87
CA LYS A 263 -7.74 -13.55 -12.97
C LYS A 263 -8.39 -12.20 -12.74
N ASP A 264 -8.56 -11.42 -13.79
CA ASP A 264 -9.29 -10.15 -13.76
C ASP A 264 -10.68 -10.30 -13.13
N ASN A 265 -11.03 -9.37 -12.25
CA ASN A 265 -12.33 -9.33 -11.56
C ASN A 265 -12.61 -10.56 -10.66
N SER A 266 -11.58 -11.28 -10.23
CA SER A 266 -11.68 -12.32 -9.21
C SER A 266 -11.55 -11.74 -7.80
N ALA A 267 -11.88 -12.53 -6.76
CA ALA A 267 -11.67 -12.11 -5.39
C ALA A 267 -10.17 -11.88 -5.09
N MET A 268 -9.28 -12.66 -5.73
CA MET A 268 -7.83 -12.44 -5.64
C MET A 268 -7.41 -11.11 -6.27
N TRP A 269 -7.98 -10.75 -7.40
CA TRP A 269 -7.73 -9.47 -8.07
C TRP A 269 -8.13 -8.30 -7.17
N ASP A 270 -9.39 -8.30 -6.69
CA ASP A 270 -9.95 -7.22 -5.89
C ASP A 270 -9.17 -7.02 -4.58
N GLU A 271 -8.81 -8.11 -3.90
CA GLU A 271 -8.04 -8.05 -2.66
C GLU A 271 -6.61 -7.57 -2.88
N THR A 272 -5.95 -8.02 -3.96
CA THR A 272 -4.61 -7.58 -4.33
C THR A 272 -4.58 -6.08 -4.63
N LEU A 273 -5.56 -5.57 -5.39
CA LEU A 273 -5.72 -4.13 -5.64
C LEU A 273 -6.00 -3.36 -4.33
N ARG A 274 -6.84 -3.90 -3.45
CA ARG A 274 -7.16 -3.27 -2.17
C ARG A 274 -5.93 -3.14 -1.26
N ARG A 275 -5.04 -4.14 -1.26
CA ARG A 275 -3.79 -4.12 -0.49
C ARG A 275 -2.73 -3.23 -1.12
N ALA A 276 -2.64 -3.24 -2.44
CA ALA A 276 -1.74 -2.46 -3.29
C ALA A 276 -0.23 -2.69 -3.08
N ILE A 277 0.22 -2.95 -1.85
CA ILE A 277 1.63 -3.17 -1.49
C ILE A 277 1.75 -4.21 -0.37
N SER A 278 2.91 -4.84 -0.27
CA SER A 278 3.33 -5.53 0.96
C SER A 278 3.86 -4.52 1.97
N THR A 279 3.50 -4.67 3.25
CA THR A 279 3.96 -3.79 4.32
C THR A 279 4.89 -4.55 5.24
N TYR A 280 6.14 -4.10 5.34
CA TYR A 280 7.17 -4.76 6.15
C TYR A 280 7.31 -4.08 7.49
N PHE A 281 7.29 -4.88 8.54
CA PHE A 281 7.57 -4.49 9.92
C PHE A 281 8.82 -5.20 10.41
N PRO A 282 9.47 -4.72 11.48
CA PRO A 282 10.52 -5.48 12.12
C PRO A 282 10.03 -6.88 12.55
N GLY A 283 10.52 -7.93 11.88
CA GLY A 283 10.19 -9.33 12.20
C GLY A 283 8.92 -9.91 11.58
N CYS A 284 8.11 -9.14 10.85
CA CYS A 284 6.96 -9.67 10.12
C CYS A 284 6.61 -8.88 8.86
N CYS A 285 5.78 -9.47 8.00
CA CYS A 285 5.27 -8.84 6.79
C CYS A 285 3.75 -9.01 6.72
N ASN A 286 3.05 -7.94 6.32
CA ASN A 286 1.66 -8.02 5.87
C ASN A 286 1.67 -8.01 4.33
N PRO A 287 1.59 -9.17 3.67
CA PRO A 287 1.87 -9.28 2.25
C PRO A 287 0.71 -8.78 1.39
N MET A 288 1.02 -8.23 0.21
CA MET A 288 0.03 -7.86 -0.80
C MET A 288 -0.71 -9.09 -1.34
N MET A 289 0.00 -10.20 -1.55
CA MET A 289 -0.54 -11.49 -1.97
C MET A 289 -0.28 -12.54 -0.89
N HIS A 290 -1.22 -13.47 -0.72
CA HIS A 290 -1.09 -14.55 0.26
C HIS A 290 0.18 -15.38 0.02
N GLU A 291 0.79 -15.91 1.08
CA GLU A 291 2.05 -16.66 1.04
C GLU A 291 2.02 -17.88 0.09
N ILE A 292 0.87 -18.48 -0.17
CA ILE A 292 0.71 -19.53 -1.18
C ILE A 292 1.14 -19.03 -2.58
N LEU A 293 0.90 -17.74 -2.88
CA LEU A 293 1.38 -17.12 -4.11
C LEU A 293 2.80 -16.60 -3.92
N SER A 294 3.01 -15.62 -3.02
CA SER A 294 4.27 -14.89 -2.92
C SER A 294 5.47 -15.77 -2.54
N ASN A 295 5.29 -16.67 -1.55
CA ASN A 295 6.37 -17.56 -1.11
C ASN A 295 6.31 -18.95 -1.77
N GLY A 296 5.20 -19.24 -2.49
CA GLY A 296 4.88 -20.51 -3.10
C GLY A 296 5.06 -20.53 -4.61
N ILE A 297 3.92 -20.60 -5.34
CA ILE A 297 3.95 -20.86 -6.80
C ILE A 297 4.56 -19.72 -7.62
N CYS A 298 4.54 -18.47 -7.14
CA CYS A 298 5.17 -17.35 -7.82
C CYS A 298 6.65 -17.21 -7.46
N SER A 299 7.06 -17.61 -6.23
CA SER A 299 8.46 -17.49 -5.81
C SER A 299 9.38 -18.35 -6.68
N LEU A 300 10.46 -17.75 -7.20
CA LEU A 300 11.42 -18.38 -8.10
C LEU A 300 12.38 -19.32 -7.34
N VAL A 301 11.79 -20.27 -6.61
CA VAL A 301 12.54 -21.24 -5.78
C VAL A 301 13.39 -22.18 -6.64
N PRO A 302 14.53 -22.67 -6.14
CA PRO A 302 15.39 -23.58 -6.90
C PRO A 302 14.74 -24.91 -7.22
N GLY A 303 14.94 -25.39 -8.46
CA GLY A 303 14.51 -26.71 -8.92
C GLY A 303 13.05 -26.81 -9.34
N GLU A 304 12.28 -25.74 -9.19
CA GLU A 304 10.87 -25.69 -9.54
C GLU A 304 10.65 -24.86 -10.82
N ASP A 305 9.72 -25.33 -11.66
CA ASP A 305 9.31 -24.57 -12.84
C ASP A 305 8.36 -23.43 -12.43
N ARG A 306 8.67 -22.22 -12.91
CA ARG A 306 7.93 -21.00 -12.57
C ARG A 306 7.67 -20.13 -13.78
N TYR A 307 6.52 -19.47 -13.82
CA TYR A 307 6.26 -18.42 -14.81
C TYR A 307 7.02 -17.15 -14.44
N ALA A 308 7.60 -16.53 -15.46
CA ALA A 308 8.31 -15.27 -15.33
C ALA A 308 8.12 -14.39 -16.56
N ILE A 309 8.12 -13.08 -16.35
CA ILE A 309 8.39 -12.10 -17.40
C ILE A 309 9.91 -12.02 -17.54
N SER A 310 10.43 -12.56 -18.64
CA SER A 310 11.86 -12.63 -18.88
C SER A 310 12.30 -11.57 -19.89
N MET A 311 13.22 -10.72 -19.48
CA MET A 311 13.87 -9.75 -20.34
C MET A 311 15.30 -10.18 -20.65
N SER A 312 15.61 -10.38 -21.92
CA SER A 312 16.99 -10.59 -22.40
C SER A 312 17.56 -9.28 -22.91
N ILE A 313 18.73 -8.86 -22.41
CA ILE A 313 19.33 -7.55 -22.67
C ILE A 313 20.77 -7.74 -23.16
N LYS A 314 21.11 -7.10 -24.27
CA LYS A 314 22.49 -6.99 -24.75
C LYS A 314 23.00 -5.58 -24.56
N ILE A 315 24.16 -5.45 -23.95
CA ILE A 315 24.86 -4.17 -23.79
C ILE A 315 26.22 -4.22 -24.49
N ASP A 316 26.73 -3.04 -24.85
CA ASP A 316 28.11 -2.89 -25.31
C ASP A 316 29.10 -2.69 -24.15
N ASP A 317 30.36 -2.48 -24.47
CA ASP A 317 31.42 -2.28 -23.48
C ASP A 317 31.28 -0.96 -22.69
N SER A 318 30.54 0.01 -23.22
CA SER A 318 30.23 1.25 -22.54
C SER A 318 29.04 1.15 -21.58
N GLY A 319 28.32 0.02 -21.55
CA GLY A 319 27.10 -0.18 -20.80
C GLY A 319 25.83 0.29 -21.51
N LYS A 320 25.93 0.69 -22.80
CA LYS A 320 24.77 1.10 -23.60
C LYS A 320 23.98 -0.12 -24.05
N VAL A 321 22.66 -0.07 -23.91
CA VAL A 321 21.74 -1.10 -24.41
C VAL A 321 21.78 -1.13 -25.94
N LEU A 322 22.14 -2.26 -26.50
CA LEU A 322 22.14 -2.52 -27.95
C LEU A 322 20.78 -3.04 -28.39
N ASN A 323 20.23 -3.96 -27.64
CA ASN A 323 18.94 -4.60 -27.92
C ASN A 323 18.38 -5.24 -26.64
N TYR A 324 17.05 -5.31 -26.53
CA TYR A 324 16.36 -6.10 -25.52
C TYR A 324 15.14 -6.79 -26.11
N LYS A 325 14.70 -7.89 -25.47
CA LYS A 325 13.46 -8.60 -25.80
C LYS A 325 12.76 -8.99 -24.51
N ILE A 326 11.45 -8.82 -24.48
CA ILE A 326 10.58 -9.20 -23.38
C ILE A 326 9.77 -10.42 -23.81
N ASN A 327 9.72 -11.44 -22.99
CA ASN A 327 8.95 -12.65 -23.24
C ASN A 327 8.26 -13.11 -21.95
N GLU A 328 7.09 -13.65 -22.08
CA GLU A 328 6.52 -14.56 -21.08
C GLU A 328 7.28 -15.88 -21.16
N ALA A 329 7.77 -16.38 -20.05
CA ALA A 329 8.64 -17.55 -20.02
C ALA A 329 8.31 -18.51 -18.88
N VAL A 330 8.65 -19.78 -19.07
CA VAL A 330 8.84 -20.73 -17.99
C VAL A 330 10.33 -20.86 -17.74
N ILE A 331 10.73 -20.71 -16.47
CA ILE A 331 12.11 -20.81 -16.01
C ILE A 331 12.26 -21.87 -14.93
N ASN A 332 13.49 -22.31 -14.68
CA ASN A 332 13.82 -23.18 -13.55
C ASN A 332 15.06 -22.61 -12.88
N ASN A 333 14.89 -21.97 -11.74
CA ASN A 333 16.00 -21.41 -10.98
C ASN A 333 16.93 -22.53 -10.50
N ARG A 334 18.23 -22.38 -10.67
CA ARG A 334 19.22 -23.40 -10.31
C ARG A 334 19.72 -23.29 -8.89
N LYS A 335 19.76 -22.08 -8.35
CA LYS A 335 20.26 -21.85 -7.00
C LYS A 335 19.72 -20.57 -6.40
N ARG A 336 19.23 -20.67 -5.16
CA ARG A 336 19.06 -19.51 -4.28
C ARG A 336 20.43 -19.15 -3.72
N MET A 337 20.84 -17.92 -3.89
CA MET A 337 22.05 -17.32 -3.33
C MET A 337 21.68 -16.23 -2.31
N THR A 338 22.60 -15.92 -1.41
CA THR A 338 22.42 -14.83 -0.44
C THR A 338 23.41 -13.72 -0.70
N TYR A 339 23.03 -12.47 -0.41
CA TYR A 339 23.94 -11.34 -0.46
C TYR A 339 25.21 -11.61 0.37
N THR A 340 25.05 -12.16 1.56
CA THR A 340 26.16 -12.50 2.47
C THR A 340 27.20 -13.39 1.80
N GLU A 341 26.77 -14.45 1.09
CA GLU A 341 27.69 -15.39 0.48
C GLU A 341 28.26 -14.89 -0.85
N VAL A 342 27.44 -14.19 -1.65
CA VAL A 342 27.93 -13.60 -2.91
C VAL A 342 28.95 -12.49 -2.62
N ASN A 343 28.78 -11.70 -1.54
CA ASN A 343 29.76 -10.71 -1.11
C ASN A 343 31.09 -11.37 -0.70
N LYS A 344 31.10 -12.51 0.02
CA LYS A 344 32.33 -13.26 0.30
C LYS A 344 33.08 -13.61 -0.98
N TYR A 345 32.36 -13.98 -2.05
CA TYR A 345 32.97 -14.26 -3.35
C TYR A 345 33.51 -12.98 -4.01
N LEU A 346 32.68 -11.96 -4.16
CA LEU A 346 33.02 -10.76 -4.93
C LEU A 346 34.00 -9.82 -4.25
N GLU A 347 34.07 -9.82 -2.90
CA GLU A 347 34.90 -8.92 -2.11
C GLU A 347 36.13 -9.61 -1.55
N GLU A 348 35.97 -10.84 -1.05
CA GLU A 348 37.02 -11.57 -0.35
C GLU A 348 37.68 -12.65 -1.22
N ASN A 349 37.20 -12.87 -2.47
CA ASN A 349 37.60 -13.97 -3.36
C ASN A 349 37.48 -15.36 -2.73
N THR A 350 36.55 -15.50 -1.78
CA THR A 350 36.26 -16.78 -1.11
C THR A 350 35.05 -17.43 -1.76
N ILE A 351 35.23 -18.60 -2.37
CA ILE A 351 34.12 -19.32 -3.02
C ILE A 351 33.31 -20.06 -1.92
N PRO A 352 32.03 -19.71 -1.68
CA PRO A 352 31.21 -20.42 -0.72
C PRO A 352 30.90 -21.83 -1.21
N ASN A 353 30.63 -22.75 -0.30
CA ASN A 353 30.30 -24.14 -0.61
C ASN A 353 29.07 -24.25 -1.53
N GLY A 354 29.22 -24.96 -2.64
CA GLY A 354 28.18 -25.13 -3.67
C GLY A 354 27.99 -23.93 -4.61
N TYR A 355 28.96 -22.98 -4.65
CA TYR A 355 29.01 -21.86 -5.62
C TYR A 355 30.05 -22.06 -6.71
N GLU A 356 30.81 -23.16 -6.66
CA GLU A 356 31.94 -23.43 -7.54
C GLU A 356 31.55 -23.39 -9.04
N ASN A 357 30.36 -23.87 -9.38
CA ASN A 357 29.85 -23.88 -10.76
C ASN A 357 29.21 -22.57 -11.21
N TYR A 358 29.16 -21.55 -10.36
CA TYR A 358 28.47 -20.29 -10.64
C TYR A 358 29.41 -19.08 -10.65
N THR A 359 30.70 -19.28 -10.42
CA THR A 359 31.68 -18.19 -10.37
C THR A 359 31.75 -17.41 -11.68
N GLU A 360 31.80 -18.08 -12.82
CA GLU A 360 31.80 -17.43 -14.15
C GLU A 360 30.48 -16.63 -14.37
N LEU A 361 29.35 -17.16 -13.94
CA LEU A 361 28.06 -16.48 -14.01
C LEU A 361 28.07 -15.18 -13.18
N LEU A 362 28.51 -15.26 -11.92
CA LEU A 362 28.59 -14.12 -11.02
C LEU A 362 29.56 -13.05 -11.54
N ASP A 363 30.71 -13.44 -12.06
CA ASP A 363 31.67 -12.53 -12.67
C ASP A 363 31.08 -11.76 -13.86
N ASN A 364 30.38 -12.47 -14.77
CA ASN A 364 29.76 -11.86 -15.92
C ASN A 364 28.61 -10.93 -15.55
N LEU A 365 27.78 -11.32 -14.58
CA LEU A 365 26.71 -10.47 -14.04
C LEU A 365 27.29 -9.21 -13.39
N TYR A 366 28.30 -9.35 -12.53
CA TYR A 366 28.93 -8.20 -11.85
C TYR A 366 29.61 -7.26 -12.86
N LYS A 367 30.38 -7.79 -13.81
CA LYS A 367 30.96 -6.98 -14.88
C LYS A 367 29.91 -6.21 -15.67
N THR A 368 28.76 -6.85 -15.96
CA THR A 368 27.66 -6.22 -16.68
C THR A 368 27.05 -5.09 -15.84
N ALA A 369 26.72 -5.35 -14.57
CA ALA A 369 26.18 -4.36 -13.65
C ALA A 369 27.11 -3.14 -13.52
N MET A 370 28.43 -3.36 -13.39
CA MET A 370 29.41 -2.27 -13.30
C MET A 370 29.58 -1.45 -14.56
N LYS A 371 29.35 -2.03 -15.75
CA LYS A 371 29.28 -1.26 -17.01
C LYS A 371 28.06 -0.33 -17.00
N VAL A 372 26.90 -0.85 -16.56
CA VAL A 372 25.67 -0.07 -16.43
C VAL A 372 25.84 1.06 -15.41
N LYS A 373 26.36 0.76 -14.21
CA LYS A 373 26.65 1.75 -13.17
C LYS A 373 27.50 2.90 -13.71
N ARG A 374 28.64 2.59 -14.33
CA ARG A 374 29.54 3.61 -14.89
C ARG A 374 28.85 4.51 -15.91
N LYS A 375 28.05 3.90 -16.80
CA LYS A 375 27.26 4.67 -17.77
C LYS A 375 26.27 5.60 -17.08
N MET A 376 25.51 5.12 -16.12
CA MET A 376 24.51 5.90 -15.40
C MET A 376 25.16 7.07 -14.64
N ILE A 377 26.29 6.87 -13.97
CA ILE A 377 27.03 7.93 -13.29
C ILE A 377 27.49 8.99 -14.29
N ASN A 378 28.02 8.59 -15.45
CA ASN A 378 28.42 9.54 -16.50
C ASN A 378 27.25 10.32 -17.09
N GLU A 379 26.03 9.83 -16.99
CA GLU A 379 24.79 10.46 -17.43
C GLU A 379 24.09 11.27 -16.29
N GLY A 380 24.71 11.36 -15.13
CA GLY A 380 24.23 12.22 -14.03
C GLY A 380 23.44 11.49 -12.94
N PHE A 381 23.52 10.14 -12.87
CA PHE A 381 22.95 9.39 -11.77
C PHE A 381 23.58 9.82 -10.44
N LEU A 382 22.73 10.12 -9.47
CA LEU A 382 23.13 10.48 -8.12
C LEU A 382 22.98 9.29 -7.19
N GLU A 383 24.06 8.87 -6.58
CA GLU A 383 24.09 7.80 -5.58
C GLU A 383 23.87 8.41 -4.20
N PHE A 384 22.83 7.98 -3.50
CA PHE A 384 22.55 8.38 -2.12
C PHE A 384 22.79 7.18 -1.21
N THR A 385 23.63 7.35 -0.22
CA THR A 385 23.79 6.37 0.85
C THR A 385 22.81 6.71 1.99
N SER A 386 22.01 5.75 2.41
CA SER A 386 21.22 5.83 3.64
C SER A 386 21.72 4.80 4.64
N ASP A 387 21.79 5.22 5.89
CA ASP A 387 22.10 4.31 6.99
C ASP A 387 20.85 3.46 7.26
N GLU A 388 20.80 2.26 6.70
CA GLU A 388 19.75 1.29 6.99
C GLU A 388 20.13 0.45 8.22
N VAL A 389 19.15 0.10 9.03
CA VAL A 389 19.36 -0.79 10.18
C VAL A 389 18.66 -2.13 9.96
N LYS A 390 19.32 -3.22 10.33
CA LYS A 390 18.74 -4.56 10.39
C LYS A 390 18.42 -4.92 11.84
N PHE A 391 17.18 -5.37 12.07
CA PHE A 391 16.71 -5.84 13.37
C PHE A 391 16.87 -7.35 13.46
N PHE A 392 17.41 -7.84 14.56
CA PHE A 392 17.59 -9.27 14.83
C PHE A 392 16.63 -9.72 15.91
N PHE A 393 15.90 -10.79 15.65
CA PHE A 393 14.90 -11.35 16.57
C PHE A 393 15.25 -12.79 16.95
N GLU A 394 14.99 -13.13 18.22
CA GLU A 394 15.00 -14.49 18.71
C GLU A 394 13.67 -14.74 19.45
N SER A 395 12.93 -15.77 19.05
CA SER A 395 11.58 -16.06 19.59
C SER A 395 10.67 -14.82 19.66
N SER A 396 10.65 -14.02 18.58
CA SER A 396 9.90 -12.76 18.45
C SER A 396 10.34 -11.63 19.40
N LYS A 397 11.46 -11.77 20.07
CA LYS A 397 12.05 -10.73 20.91
C LYS A 397 13.22 -10.09 20.17
N LEU A 398 13.22 -8.77 20.09
CA LEU A 398 14.35 -8.01 19.54
C LEU A 398 15.58 -8.24 20.41
N ILE A 399 16.66 -8.78 19.82
CA ILE A 399 17.92 -9.07 20.51
C ILE A 399 19.05 -8.15 20.10
N ASP A 400 19.02 -7.63 18.84
CA ASP A 400 20.10 -6.76 18.35
C ASP A 400 19.60 -5.85 17.23
N ILE A 401 20.29 -4.72 17.03
CA ILE A 401 20.09 -3.77 15.95
C ILE A 401 21.46 -3.45 15.38
N ARG A 402 21.68 -3.72 14.09
CA ARG A 402 22.95 -3.46 13.42
C ARG A 402 22.74 -2.62 12.19
N GLU A 403 23.72 -1.83 11.85
CA GLU A 403 23.80 -1.16 10.58
C GLU A 403 23.91 -2.18 9.44
N ARG A 404 23.15 -1.97 8.38
CA ARG A 404 23.19 -2.80 7.17
C ARG A 404 24.17 -2.17 6.18
N HIS A 405 25.29 -2.83 5.95
CA HIS A 405 26.21 -2.44 4.89
C HIS A 405 25.75 -3.03 3.56
N GLN A 406 25.70 -2.19 2.54
CA GLN A 406 25.48 -2.64 1.16
C GLN A 406 26.84 -3.05 0.55
N GLY A 407 26.90 -4.27 0.05
CA GLY A 407 28.09 -4.83 -0.59
C GLY A 407 27.97 -4.91 -2.11
N LYS A 408 28.94 -5.53 -2.74
CA LYS A 408 29.00 -5.72 -4.20
C LYS A 408 27.85 -6.57 -4.75
N ALA A 409 27.30 -7.48 -3.94
CA ALA A 409 26.16 -8.32 -4.34
C ALA A 409 24.87 -7.53 -4.43
N GLU A 410 24.60 -6.64 -3.46
CA GLU A 410 23.48 -5.72 -3.49
C GLU A 410 23.61 -4.77 -4.70
N GLU A 411 24.79 -4.21 -4.90
CA GLU A 411 25.08 -3.33 -6.04
C GLU A 411 24.88 -4.05 -7.39
N LEU A 412 25.28 -5.33 -7.50
CA LEU A 412 25.06 -6.15 -8.68
C LEU A 412 23.57 -6.22 -9.03
N ILE A 413 22.73 -6.60 -8.06
CA ILE A 413 21.29 -6.74 -8.27
C ILE A 413 20.66 -5.38 -8.54
N GLU A 414 20.98 -4.34 -7.77
CA GLU A 414 20.48 -2.98 -7.98
C GLU A 414 20.66 -2.52 -9.44
N PHE A 415 21.87 -2.59 -9.98
CA PHE A 415 22.13 -2.10 -11.33
C PHE A 415 21.54 -2.99 -12.43
N LEU A 416 21.34 -4.28 -12.20
CA LEU A 416 20.60 -5.13 -13.13
C LEU A 416 19.10 -4.83 -13.11
N MET A 417 18.51 -4.57 -11.93
CA MET A 417 17.10 -4.16 -11.81
C MET A 417 16.88 -2.76 -12.42
N LEU A 418 17.77 -1.81 -12.20
CA LEU A 418 17.73 -0.50 -12.85
C LEU A 418 17.82 -0.63 -14.39
N LEU A 419 18.71 -1.49 -14.89
CA LEU A 419 18.81 -1.77 -16.33
C LEU A 419 17.49 -2.34 -16.88
N HIS A 420 16.90 -3.31 -16.17
CA HIS A 420 15.60 -3.88 -16.51
C HIS A 420 14.52 -2.80 -16.57
N ASN A 421 14.40 -1.98 -15.51
CA ASN A 421 13.39 -0.94 -15.40
C ASN A 421 13.53 0.12 -16.50
N MET A 422 14.76 0.50 -16.86
CA MET A 422 15.02 1.41 -17.99
C MET A 422 14.54 0.83 -19.32
N CYS A 423 14.85 -0.45 -19.59
CA CYS A 423 14.38 -1.13 -20.79
C CYS A 423 12.86 -1.30 -20.82
N MET A 424 12.26 -1.61 -19.68
CA MET A 424 10.80 -1.72 -19.56
C MET A 424 10.13 -0.37 -19.82
N THR A 425 10.65 0.70 -19.24
CA THR A 425 10.17 2.08 -19.49
C THR A 425 10.25 2.44 -20.98
N ASP A 426 11.38 2.17 -21.62
CA ASP A 426 11.54 2.40 -23.06
C ASP A 426 10.52 1.59 -23.88
N TYR A 427 10.25 0.34 -23.49
CA TYR A 427 9.23 -0.50 -24.14
C TYR A 427 7.83 0.11 -23.99
N PHE A 428 7.44 0.56 -22.79
CA PHE A 428 6.13 1.16 -22.55
C PHE A 428 5.96 2.47 -23.33
N ILE A 429 6.98 3.33 -23.36
CA ILE A 429 6.97 4.57 -24.16
C ILE A 429 6.78 4.26 -25.65
N LYS A 430 7.59 3.33 -26.20
CA LYS A 430 7.55 2.98 -27.63
C LYS A 430 6.21 2.39 -28.07
N ASN A 431 5.52 1.69 -27.17
CA ASN A 431 4.23 1.07 -27.47
C ASN A 431 3.03 1.89 -26.97
N ASN A 432 3.27 3.11 -26.47
CA ASN A 432 2.23 4.00 -25.94
C ASN A 432 1.36 3.32 -24.85
N LEU A 433 2.01 2.56 -23.97
CA LEU A 433 1.38 1.88 -22.83
C LEU A 433 1.48 2.76 -21.58
N PRO A 434 0.47 2.76 -20.70
CA PRO A 434 0.54 3.48 -19.44
C PRO A 434 1.57 2.82 -18.50
N PHE A 435 2.35 3.63 -17.77
CA PHE A 435 3.28 3.19 -16.74
C PHE A 435 3.48 4.28 -15.69
N ILE A 436 4.02 3.92 -14.54
CA ILE A 436 4.36 4.82 -13.44
C ILE A 436 5.88 4.91 -13.34
#